data_f9782797cd48787b83e7305529038c43
#
_entry.id   f9782797cd48787b83e7305529038c43
#
_cell.length_a   1.000
_cell.length_b   1.000
_cell.length_c   1.000
_cell.angle_alpha   90.00
_cell.angle_beta   90.00
_cell.angle_gamma   90.00
#
_symmetry.space_group_name_H-M   'P 1'
#
loop_
_entity.id
_entity.type
_entity.pdbx_description
1 polymer ?
#
loop_
_entity_poly.entity_id
_entity_poly.type
_entity_poly.pdbx_seq_one_letter_code
_entity_poly.pdbx_strand_id
1 'polypeptide(L)'
;MTAFKSDFLNILRERGFVHQCSDFEGLDALAAKGQATAYVGYDCTAPSLHIGNYLTMMMLHWLQQSGNKPITLMGGGTTMVGDPSGKDESRAIRSIEEIEANKASIRGVFAKVLRYGDGPSDAIMLDNAEWLTKLNWIEMLRDIGRHFSVNRMLTMDSVRLRLEREQEMSFIEFNYMVCQAYDFVELARRAM
;
A
#
# COMPACT_ATOMS: atom_id res chain seq x y z
N MET A 1 16.05 -0.25 25.54
CA MET A 1 15.88 -1.05 24.31
C MET A 1 17.17 -0.95 23.51
N THR A 2 17.73 -2.07 23.07
CA THR A 2 18.92 -2.09 22.22
C THR A 2 18.66 -1.35 20.90
N ALA A 3 19.68 -0.65 20.39
CA ALA A 3 19.59 0.01 19.08
C ALA A 3 19.50 -1.04 17.96
N PHE A 4 18.76 -0.74 16.90
CA PHE A 4 18.79 -1.52 15.68
C PHE A 4 20.12 -1.34 14.96
N LYS A 5 20.49 -2.27 14.09
CA LYS A 5 21.69 -2.17 13.24
C LYS A 5 21.49 -1.19 12.09
N SER A 6 20.26 -1.09 11.59
CA SER A 6 19.91 -0.21 10.46
C SER A 6 19.54 1.20 10.93
N ASP A 7 20.01 2.20 10.22
CA ASP A 7 19.61 3.60 10.41
C ASP A 7 18.11 3.76 10.19
N PHE A 8 17.55 3.05 9.21
CA PHE A 8 16.12 3.10 8.90
C PHE A 8 15.25 2.82 10.13
N LEU A 9 15.43 1.66 10.79
CA LEU A 9 14.59 1.31 11.93
C LEU A 9 14.87 2.19 13.15
N ASN A 10 16.10 2.65 13.35
CA ASN A 10 16.42 3.59 14.43
C ASN A 10 15.69 4.92 14.21
N ILE A 11 15.69 5.49 13.00
CA ILE A 11 14.97 6.72 12.65
C ILE A 11 13.47 6.54 12.82
N LEU A 12 12.89 5.45 12.30
CA LEU A 12 11.45 5.21 12.42
C LEU A 12 11.01 5.11 13.89
N ARG A 13 11.79 4.44 14.73
CA ARG A 13 11.51 4.31 16.16
C ARG A 13 11.65 5.64 16.88
N GLU A 14 12.72 6.37 16.66
CA GLU A 14 12.98 7.68 17.30
C GLU A 14 11.88 8.69 16.99
N ARG A 15 11.38 8.67 15.74
CA ARG A 15 10.33 9.58 15.26
C ARG A 15 8.91 9.10 15.51
N GLY A 16 8.72 7.94 16.16
CA GLY A 16 7.41 7.42 16.53
C GLY A 16 6.58 6.88 15.35
N PHE A 17 7.21 6.50 14.24
CA PHE A 17 6.52 5.89 13.10
C PHE A 17 6.13 4.42 13.35
N VAL A 18 6.82 3.74 14.27
CA VAL A 18 6.59 2.31 14.50
C VAL A 18 5.42 2.09 15.43
N HIS A 19 4.35 1.49 14.89
CA HIS A 19 3.24 0.96 15.67
C HIS A 19 3.42 -0.54 15.94
N GLN A 20 3.67 -1.31 14.87
CA GLN A 20 3.91 -2.76 14.94
C GLN A 20 4.78 -3.21 13.78
N CYS A 21 5.44 -4.35 13.92
CA CYS A 21 6.20 -5.02 12.86
C CYS A 21 6.11 -6.52 13.08
N SER A 22 5.88 -7.27 12.01
CA SER A 22 5.79 -8.74 12.05
C SER A 22 7.15 -9.41 12.30
N ASP A 23 8.24 -8.79 11.81
CA ASP A 23 9.60 -9.31 11.93
C ASP A 23 10.61 -8.15 11.96
N PHE A 24 10.93 -7.67 13.16
CA PHE A 24 11.94 -6.63 13.34
C PHE A 24 13.35 -7.10 13.02
N GLU A 25 13.69 -8.34 13.35
CA GLU A 25 15.05 -8.85 13.17
C GLU A 25 15.38 -9.03 11.69
N GLY A 26 14.47 -9.65 10.92
CA GLY A 26 14.61 -9.81 9.48
C GLY A 26 14.64 -8.49 8.75
N LEU A 27 13.76 -7.53 9.09
CA LEU A 27 13.73 -6.21 8.49
C LEU A 27 15.01 -5.43 8.79
N ASP A 28 15.49 -5.46 10.04
CA ASP A 28 16.74 -4.79 10.44
C ASP A 28 17.93 -5.35 9.68
N ALA A 29 17.99 -6.68 9.54
CA ALA A 29 19.08 -7.34 8.81
C ALA A 29 19.12 -6.97 7.31
N LEU A 30 17.96 -6.83 6.66
CA LEU A 30 17.86 -6.41 5.26
C LEU A 30 18.16 -4.92 5.11
N ALA A 31 17.56 -4.08 5.95
CA ALA A 31 17.73 -2.63 5.89
C ALA A 31 19.18 -2.20 6.17
N ALA A 32 19.88 -2.86 7.08
CA ALA A 32 21.29 -2.61 7.37
C ALA A 32 22.23 -2.92 6.17
N LYS A 33 21.77 -3.76 5.23
CA LYS A 33 22.52 -4.11 4.01
C LYS A 33 22.11 -3.28 2.79
N GLY A 34 21.14 -2.37 2.91
CA GLY A 34 20.54 -1.66 1.79
C GLY A 34 19.70 -2.56 0.86
N GLN A 35 19.18 -3.67 1.38
CA GLN A 35 18.44 -4.68 0.63
C GLN A 35 16.95 -4.70 0.96
N ALA A 36 16.46 -3.81 1.83
CA ALA A 36 15.06 -3.71 2.12
C ALA A 36 14.33 -2.99 0.97
N THR A 37 13.28 -3.62 0.46
CA THR A 37 12.33 -3.00 -0.46
C THR A 37 10.99 -2.88 0.26
N ALA A 38 10.40 -1.68 0.24
CA ALA A 38 9.08 -1.49 0.84
C ALA A 38 8.20 -0.60 -0.03
N TYR A 39 6.88 -0.84 0.04
CA TYR A 39 5.92 -0.02 -0.66
C TYR A 39 4.87 0.58 0.27
N VAL A 40 4.28 1.66 -0.20
CA VAL A 40 3.02 2.20 0.32
C VAL A 40 2.08 2.44 -0.85
N GLY A 41 0.83 1.99 -0.69
CA GLY A 41 -0.25 2.21 -1.64
C GLY A 41 -0.98 3.53 -1.35
N TYR A 42 -1.37 4.22 -2.43
CA TYR A 42 -2.09 5.48 -2.36
C TYR A 42 -3.26 5.47 -3.34
N ASP A 43 -4.47 5.37 -2.80
CA ASP A 43 -5.68 5.44 -3.60
C ASP A 43 -5.89 6.86 -4.16
N CYS A 44 -6.28 6.92 -5.43
CA CYS A 44 -6.38 8.14 -6.22
C CYS A 44 -7.77 8.81 -6.06
N THR A 45 -8.21 8.96 -4.82
CA THR A 45 -9.56 9.45 -4.47
C THR A 45 -9.68 10.97 -4.48
N ALA A 46 -8.59 11.71 -4.59
CA ALA A 46 -8.56 13.17 -4.61
C ALA A 46 -7.34 13.66 -5.40
N PRO A 47 -7.34 14.91 -5.89
CA PRO A 47 -6.20 15.49 -6.64
C PRO A 47 -5.00 15.84 -5.74
N SER A 48 -5.12 15.66 -4.42
CA SER A 48 -4.06 15.95 -3.46
C SER A 48 -4.00 14.89 -2.36
N LEU A 49 -2.84 14.81 -1.70
CA LEU A 49 -2.60 13.93 -0.56
C LEU A 49 -2.84 14.69 0.76
N HIS A 50 -3.46 14.04 1.72
CA HIS A 50 -3.64 14.59 3.07
C HIS A 50 -2.45 14.26 3.99
N ILE A 51 -2.43 14.82 5.18
CA ILE A 51 -1.32 14.68 6.14
C ILE A 51 -1.05 13.21 6.52
N GLY A 52 -2.05 12.35 6.56
CA GLY A 52 -1.88 10.91 6.82
C GLY A 52 -1.07 10.21 5.72
N ASN A 53 -1.30 10.58 4.45
CA ASN A 53 -0.49 10.07 3.33
C ASN A 53 0.95 10.60 3.41
N TYR A 54 1.13 11.85 3.86
CA TYR A 54 2.46 12.42 4.04
C TYR A 54 3.29 11.66 5.08
N LEU A 55 2.68 11.21 6.18
CA LEU A 55 3.36 10.40 7.19
C LEU A 55 3.92 9.10 6.59
N THR A 56 3.12 8.38 5.82
CA THR A 56 3.57 7.13 5.17
C THR A 56 4.59 7.38 4.07
N MET A 57 4.48 8.51 3.36
CA MET A 57 5.48 8.94 2.38
C MET A 57 6.83 9.26 3.07
N MET A 58 6.81 9.85 4.27
CA MET A 58 8.03 10.07 5.05
C MET A 58 8.70 8.78 5.50
N MET A 59 7.95 7.69 5.73
CA MET A 59 8.57 6.37 5.96
C MET A 59 9.34 5.89 4.72
N LEU A 60 8.79 6.04 3.52
CA LEU A 60 9.49 5.73 2.28
C LEU A 60 10.70 6.66 2.05
N HIS A 61 10.58 7.93 2.42
CA HIS A 61 11.70 8.88 2.38
C HIS A 61 12.87 8.40 3.24
N TRP A 62 12.61 8.04 4.49
CA TRP A 62 13.66 7.54 5.38
C TRP A 62 14.23 6.19 4.95
N LEU A 63 13.42 5.33 4.35
CA LEU A 63 13.89 4.12 3.71
C LEU A 63 14.91 4.44 2.60
N GLN A 64 14.59 5.40 1.73
CA GLN A 64 15.47 5.86 0.66
C GLN A 64 16.75 6.49 1.19
N GLN A 65 16.64 7.38 2.19
CA GLN A 65 17.80 8.05 2.79
C GLN A 65 18.75 7.06 3.47
N SER A 66 18.24 5.92 3.92
CA SER A 66 19.02 4.81 4.50
C SER A 66 19.55 3.83 3.44
N GLY A 67 19.52 4.19 2.15
CA GLY A 67 20.09 3.39 1.07
C GLY A 67 19.23 2.20 0.62
N ASN A 68 17.97 2.16 1.01
CA ASN A 68 17.03 1.08 0.67
C ASN A 68 16.03 1.51 -0.43
N LYS A 69 15.28 0.56 -0.99
CA LYS A 69 14.44 0.75 -2.18
C LYS A 69 12.97 1.06 -1.83
N PRO A 70 12.47 2.30 -2.02
CA PRO A 70 11.05 2.61 -1.85
C PRO A 70 10.26 2.40 -3.14
N ILE A 71 9.00 1.97 -2.98
CA ILE A 71 8.01 1.87 -4.05
C ILE A 71 6.79 2.71 -3.65
N THR A 72 6.38 3.63 -4.52
CA THR A 72 5.07 4.28 -4.44
C THR A 72 4.11 3.53 -5.36
N LEU A 73 3.08 2.94 -4.77
CA LEU A 73 2.06 2.22 -5.53
C LEU A 73 0.84 3.13 -5.71
N MET A 74 0.58 3.54 -6.94
CA MET A 74 -0.65 4.23 -7.29
C MET A 74 -1.80 3.22 -7.28
N GLY A 75 -2.82 3.50 -6.48
CA GLY A 75 -4.00 2.66 -6.36
C GLY A 75 -5.01 2.88 -7.48
N GLY A 76 -4.59 2.93 -8.75
CA GLY A 76 -5.51 3.13 -9.87
C GLY A 76 -6.60 2.07 -9.94
N GLY A 77 -6.24 0.80 -9.78
CA GLY A 77 -7.19 -0.31 -9.75
C GLY A 77 -7.97 -0.39 -8.44
N THR A 78 -7.30 -0.25 -7.30
CA THR A 78 -7.97 -0.30 -5.98
C THR A 78 -8.91 0.87 -5.74
N THR A 79 -8.66 2.04 -6.33
CA THR A 79 -9.60 3.17 -6.29
C THR A 79 -10.93 2.87 -6.98
N MET A 80 -10.92 2.00 -8.02
CA MET A 80 -12.16 1.55 -8.68
C MET A 80 -12.99 0.63 -7.77
N VAL A 81 -12.34 -0.04 -6.82
CA VAL A 81 -12.98 -0.95 -5.85
C VAL A 81 -13.46 -0.19 -4.61
N GLY A 82 -12.64 0.67 -4.05
CA GLY A 82 -12.90 1.46 -2.84
C GLY A 82 -12.42 0.78 -1.56
N ASP A 83 -11.49 1.43 -0.87
CA ASP A 83 -11.00 0.99 0.45
C ASP A 83 -12.08 1.18 1.53
N PRO A 84 -12.50 0.12 2.22
CA PRO A 84 -13.50 0.21 3.29
C PRO A 84 -12.96 0.83 4.59
N SER A 85 -11.63 0.97 4.73
CA SER A 85 -10.99 1.37 5.98
C SER A 85 -11.33 2.81 6.39
N GLY A 86 -11.64 2.99 7.68
CA GLY A 86 -11.78 4.32 8.31
C GLY A 86 -12.96 5.16 7.82
N LYS A 87 -13.98 4.58 7.19
CA LYS A 87 -15.21 5.25 6.79
C LYS A 87 -16.45 4.47 7.20
N ASP A 88 -17.47 5.21 7.55
CA ASP A 88 -18.76 4.67 7.99
C ASP A 88 -19.76 4.51 6.85
N GLU A 89 -19.48 5.10 5.67
CA GLU A 89 -20.33 5.05 4.48
C GLU A 89 -19.61 4.34 3.33
N SER A 90 -20.40 3.68 2.47
CA SER A 90 -19.90 3.08 1.23
C SER A 90 -19.21 4.11 0.33
N ARG A 91 -18.10 3.72 -0.29
CA ARG A 91 -17.35 4.60 -1.19
C ARG A 91 -18.12 4.90 -2.46
N ALA A 92 -18.19 6.16 -2.84
CA ALA A 92 -18.70 6.55 -4.16
C ALA A 92 -17.77 5.98 -5.25
N ILE A 93 -18.36 5.32 -6.24
CA ILE A 93 -17.64 4.84 -7.42
C ILE A 93 -17.24 6.05 -8.26
N ARG A 94 -15.94 6.19 -8.53
CA ARG A 94 -15.37 7.28 -9.35
C ARG A 94 -15.27 6.86 -10.79
N SER A 95 -15.35 7.83 -11.70
CA SER A 95 -15.07 7.57 -13.11
C SER A 95 -13.57 7.31 -13.35
N ILE A 96 -13.25 6.61 -14.43
CA ILE A 96 -11.85 6.32 -14.81
C ILE A 96 -11.12 7.65 -15.09
N GLU A 97 -11.77 8.60 -15.75
CA GLU A 97 -11.22 9.92 -16.07
C GLU A 97 -10.85 10.71 -14.81
N GLU A 98 -11.70 10.66 -13.78
CA GLU A 98 -11.43 11.29 -12.48
C GLU A 98 -10.23 10.64 -11.80
N ILE A 99 -10.12 9.31 -11.83
CA ILE A 99 -9.00 8.56 -11.25
C ILE A 99 -7.69 8.93 -11.97
N GLU A 100 -7.69 8.97 -13.31
CA GLU A 100 -6.50 9.34 -14.09
C GLU A 100 -6.07 10.79 -13.83
N ALA A 101 -7.01 11.73 -13.73
CA ALA A 101 -6.72 13.11 -13.40
C ALA A 101 -6.10 13.24 -11.99
N ASN A 102 -6.64 12.52 -11.01
CA ASN A 102 -6.10 12.48 -9.65
C ASN A 102 -4.68 11.87 -9.62
N LYS A 103 -4.45 10.76 -10.34
CA LYS A 103 -3.12 10.14 -10.48
C LYS A 103 -2.10 11.14 -11.01
N ALA A 104 -2.43 11.84 -12.09
CA ALA A 104 -1.54 12.84 -12.69
C ALA A 104 -1.18 13.94 -11.66
N SER A 105 -2.16 14.40 -10.87
CA SER A 105 -1.97 15.44 -9.88
C SER A 105 -1.06 14.99 -8.74
N ILE A 106 -1.33 13.83 -8.12
CA ILE A 106 -0.57 13.35 -6.94
C ILE A 106 0.84 12.87 -7.29
N ARG A 107 1.08 12.44 -8.54
CA ARG A 107 2.43 12.05 -9.02
C ARG A 107 3.47 13.14 -8.78
N GLY A 108 3.11 14.39 -9.03
CA GLY A 108 4.00 15.55 -8.80
C GLY A 108 4.31 15.82 -7.32
N VAL A 109 3.46 15.34 -6.40
CA VAL A 109 3.71 15.45 -4.96
C VAL A 109 4.81 14.51 -4.51
N PHE A 110 4.79 13.26 -4.97
CA PHE A 110 5.80 12.27 -4.63
C PHE A 110 7.21 12.69 -5.07
N ALA A 111 7.35 13.28 -6.26
CA ALA A 111 8.64 13.74 -6.78
C ALA A 111 9.29 14.87 -5.97
N LYS A 112 8.54 15.53 -5.08
CA LYS A 112 9.09 16.55 -4.14
C LYS A 112 9.74 15.92 -2.91
N VAL A 113 9.43 14.64 -2.62
CA VAL A 113 9.85 13.97 -1.37
C VAL A 113 10.78 12.80 -1.66
N LEU A 114 10.59 12.12 -2.77
CA LEU A 114 11.34 10.94 -3.18
C LEU A 114 12.10 11.21 -4.48
N ARG A 115 13.31 10.68 -4.56
CA ARG A 115 14.10 10.68 -5.79
C ARG A 115 13.75 9.43 -6.59
N TYR A 116 13.27 9.63 -7.81
CA TYR A 116 12.96 8.57 -8.78
C TYR A 116 14.10 8.42 -9.78
N GLY A 117 14.40 7.20 -10.19
CA GLY A 117 15.46 6.90 -11.14
C GLY A 117 15.82 5.41 -11.18
N ASP A 118 16.99 5.11 -11.73
CA ASP A 118 17.46 3.74 -11.95
C ASP A 118 18.53 3.31 -10.91
N GLY A 119 18.85 4.16 -9.95
CA GLY A 119 19.79 3.85 -8.89
C GLY A 119 19.25 2.82 -7.89
N PRO A 120 20.13 2.16 -7.12
CA PRO A 120 19.74 1.06 -6.23
C PRO A 120 18.74 1.48 -5.14
N SER A 121 18.79 2.73 -4.68
CA SER A 121 17.85 3.31 -3.71
C SER A 121 16.85 4.31 -4.33
N ASP A 122 16.89 4.50 -5.65
CA ASP A 122 15.90 5.36 -6.28
C ASP A 122 14.52 4.73 -6.23
N ALA A 123 13.53 5.57 -5.93
CA ALA A 123 12.14 5.13 -5.86
C ALA A 123 11.63 4.68 -7.24
N ILE A 124 10.74 3.71 -7.25
CA ILE A 124 9.94 3.37 -8.42
C ILE A 124 8.48 3.69 -8.15
N MET A 125 7.77 4.08 -9.20
CA MET A 125 6.34 4.34 -9.15
C MET A 125 5.63 3.32 -10.03
N LEU A 126 4.71 2.57 -9.43
CA LEU A 126 3.89 1.56 -10.10
C LEU A 126 2.41 1.90 -9.93
N ASP A 127 1.58 1.34 -10.80
CA ASP A 127 0.12 1.50 -10.74
C ASP A 127 -0.53 0.12 -10.76
N ASN A 128 -1.32 -0.20 -9.73
CA ASN A 128 -1.96 -1.50 -9.64
C ASN A 128 -3.09 -1.71 -10.66
N ALA A 129 -3.55 -0.67 -11.35
CA ALA A 129 -4.43 -0.82 -12.50
C ALA A 129 -3.77 -1.65 -13.62
N GLU A 130 -2.44 -1.64 -13.75
CA GLU A 130 -1.71 -2.40 -14.78
C GLU A 130 -1.94 -3.92 -14.70
N TRP A 131 -2.22 -4.44 -13.53
CA TRP A 131 -2.46 -5.87 -13.31
C TRP A 131 -3.87 -6.19 -12.84
N LEU A 132 -4.48 -5.39 -11.94
CA LEU A 132 -5.81 -5.67 -11.41
C LEU A 132 -6.89 -5.64 -12.49
N THR A 133 -6.82 -4.71 -13.44
CA THR A 133 -7.81 -4.60 -14.53
C THR A 133 -7.72 -5.72 -15.57
N LYS A 134 -6.64 -6.50 -15.55
CA LYS A 134 -6.42 -7.63 -16.48
C LYS A 134 -6.84 -8.98 -15.89
N LEU A 135 -7.20 -9.02 -14.61
CA LEU A 135 -7.63 -10.26 -13.96
C LEU A 135 -8.97 -10.71 -14.51
N ASN A 136 -8.99 -11.93 -15.04
CA ASN A 136 -10.25 -12.59 -15.40
C ASN A 136 -10.96 -13.06 -14.13
N TRP A 137 -12.25 -12.80 -13.99
CA TRP A 137 -13.02 -13.09 -12.79
C TRP A 137 -12.93 -14.56 -12.35
N ILE A 138 -13.12 -15.48 -13.27
CA ILE A 138 -13.10 -16.92 -12.94
C ILE A 138 -11.70 -17.39 -12.59
N GLU A 139 -10.70 -16.95 -13.32
CA GLU A 139 -9.30 -17.29 -13.04
C GLU A 139 -8.86 -16.71 -11.70
N MET A 140 -9.23 -15.47 -11.41
CA MET A 140 -8.97 -14.83 -10.12
C MET A 140 -9.59 -15.62 -8.97
N LEU A 141 -10.85 -16.05 -9.07
CA LEU A 141 -11.50 -16.86 -8.03
C LEU A 141 -10.79 -18.22 -7.84
N ARG A 142 -10.42 -18.88 -8.93
CA ARG A 142 -9.78 -20.20 -8.90
C ARG A 142 -8.35 -20.12 -8.36
N ASP A 143 -7.55 -19.17 -8.84
CA ASP A 143 -6.10 -19.19 -8.64
C ASP A 143 -5.68 -18.32 -7.43
N ILE A 144 -6.43 -17.26 -7.13
CA ILE A 144 -6.18 -16.34 -6.03
C ILE A 144 -7.18 -16.55 -4.90
N GLY A 145 -8.48 -16.55 -5.21
CA GLY A 145 -9.57 -16.63 -4.23
C GLY A 145 -9.49 -17.91 -3.36
N ARG A 146 -9.01 -19.01 -3.91
CA ARG A 146 -8.79 -20.27 -3.16
C ARG A 146 -7.88 -20.13 -1.93
N HIS A 147 -7.05 -19.09 -1.86
CA HIS A 147 -6.14 -18.84 -0.74
C HIS A 147 -6.77 -18.00 0.36
N PHE A 148 -8.01 -17.53 0.16
CA PHE A 148 -8.74 -16.71 1.12
C PHE A 148 -9.81 -17.53 1.84
N SER A 149 -9.85 -17.42 3.16
CA SER A 149 -10.93 -17.94 3.98
C SER A 149 -11.88 -16.81 4.36
N VAL A 150 -13.15 -16.91 4.00
CA VAL A 150 -14.18 -15.93 4.36
C VAL A 150 -14.21 -15.70 5.88
N ASN A 151 -14.13 -16.77 6.68
CA ASN A 151 -14.12 -16.66 8.14
C ASN A 151 -12.94 -15.77 8.62
N ARG A 152 -11.75 -15.95 8.03
CA ARG A 152 -10.59 -15.11 8.36
C ARG A 152 -10.76 -13.67 7.87
N MET A 153 -11.33 -13.47 6.68
CA MET A 153 -11.60 -12.14 6.14
C MET A 153 -12.56 -11.34 7.06
N LEU A 154 -13.58 -12.01 7.61
CA LEU A 154 -14.51 -11.40 8.55
C LEU A 154 -13.87 -10.97 9.88
N THR A 155 -12.72 -11.53 10.26
CA THR A 155 -12.01 -11.15 11.49
C THR A 155 -11.01 -10.00 11.30
N MET A 156 -10.76 -9.57 10.08
CA MET A 156 -9.88 -8.42 9.81
C MET A 156 -10.51 -7.13 10.29
N ASP A 157 -9.72 -6.24 10.89
CA ASP A 157 -10.22 -5.02 11.53
C ASP A 157 -11.04 -4.13 10.60
N SER A 158 -10.65 -4.01 9.32
CA SER A 158 -11.39 -3.24 8.31
C SER A 158 -12.82 -3.76 8.06
N VAL A 159 -13.07 -5.05 8.28
CA VAL A 159 -14.37 -5.69 8.15
C VAL A 159 -15.08 -5.78 9.50
N ARG A 160 -14.39 -6.37 10.49
CA ARG A 160 -14.94 -6.63 11.82
C ARG A 160 -15.53 -5.38 12.48
N LEU A 161 -14.80 -4.26 12.46
CA LEU A 161 -15.26 -3.01 13.07
C LEU A 161 -16.53 -2.44 12.42
N ARG A 162 -16.70 -2.63 11.10
CA ARG A 162 -17.94 -2.23 10.40
C ARG A 162 -19.12 -3.12 10.75
N LEU A 163 -18.89 -4.44 10.80
CA LEU A 163 -19.91 -5.40 11.20
C LEU A 163 -20.37 -5.20 12.65
N GLU A 164 -19.43 -4.95 13.58
CA GLU A 164 -19.73 -4.65 14.99
C GLU A 164 -20.55 -3.36 15.16
N ARG A 165 -20.41 -2.41 14.22
CA ARG A 165 -21.18 -1.15 14.20
C ARG A 165 -22.45 -1.24 13.37
N GLU A 166 -22.81 -2.44 12.89
CA GLU A 166 -23.97 -2.66 12.02
C GLU A 166 -23.96 -1.78 10.75
N GLN A 167 -22.77 -1.44 10.26
CA GLN A 167 -22.59 -0.63 9.06
C GLN A 167 -22.53 -1.51 7.83
N GLU A 168 -23.24 -1.08 6.78
CA GLU A 168 -23.25 -1.80 5.50
C GLU A 168 -21.85 -1.87 4.89
N MET A 169 -21.50 -3.03 4.35
CA MET A 169 -20.30 -3.26 3.57
C MET A 169 -20.68 -3.87 2.23
N SER A 170 -20.33 -3.21 1.15
CA SER A 170 -20.58 -3.73 -0.17
C SER A 170 -19.64 -4.90 -0.51
N PHE A 171 -20.07 -5.78 -1.42
CA PHE A 171 -19.23 -6.88 -1.90
C PHE A 171 -17.94 -6.38 -2.55
N ILE A 172 -17.99 -5.25 -3.24
CA ILE A 172 -16.80 -4.66 -3.87
C ILE A 172 -15.77 -4.22 -2.81
N GLU A 173 -16.21 -3.53 -1.76
CA GLU A 173 -15.34 -3.13 -0.65
C GLU A 173 -14.76 -4.34 0.10
N PHE A 174 -15.56 -5.41 0.28
CA PHE A 174 -15.09 -6.65 0.90
C PHE A 174 -13.96 -7.31 0.10
N ASN A 175 -13.96 -7.16 -1.22
CA ASN A 175 -12.90 -7.71 -2.08
C ASN A 175 -11.65 -6.82 -2.15
N TYR A 176 -11.64 -5.62 -1.59
CA TYR A 176 -10.47 -4.75 -1.58
C TYR A 176 -9.24 -5.45 -1.01
N MET A 177 -9.38 -6.23 0.07
CA MET A 177 -8.29 -6.97 0.68
C MET A 177 -7.68 -8.03 -0.24
N VAL A 178 -8.45 -8.59 -1.17
CA VAL A 178 -7.95 -9.55 -2.18
C VAL A 178 -7.08 -8.82 -3.20
N CYS A 179 -7.53 -7.64 -3.66
CA CYS A 179 -6.76 -6.79 -4.56
C CYS A 179 -5.42 -6.38 -3.93
N GLN A 180 -5.45 -5.90 -2.69
CA GLN A 180 -4.23 -5.51 -1.97
C GLN A 180 -3.28 -6.69 -1.74
N ALA A 181 -3.80 -7.87 -1.42
CA ALA A 181 -2.96 -9.06 -1.27
C ALA A 181 -2.32 -9.48 -2.60
N TYR A 182 -3.02 -9.29 -3.72
CA TYR A 182 -2.45 -9.56 -5.04
C TYR A 182 -1.39 -8.53 -5.43
N ASP A 183 -1.51 -7.29 -4.98
CA ASP A 183 -0.46 -6.27 -5.15
C ASP A 183 0.88 -6.75 -4.59
N PHE A 184 0.92 -7.40 -3.42
CA PHE A 184 2.16 -7.98 -2.87
C PHE A 184 2.81 -8.98 -3.82
N VAL A 185 2.02 -9.84 -4.47
CA VAL A 185 2.52 -10.85 -5.42
C VAL A 185 3.12 -10.17 -6.65
N GLU A 186 2.42 -9.18 -7.22
CA GLU A 186 2.90 -8.47 -8.40
C GLU A 186 4.11 -7.58 -8.11
N LEU A 187 4.14 -6.92 -6.96
CA LEU A 187 5.29 -6.12 -6.54
C LEU A 187 6.53 -6.99 -6.31
N ALA A 188 6.36 -8.17 -5.70
CA ALA A 188 7.45 -9.13 -5.54
C ALA A 188 8.02 -9.60 -6.89
N ARG A 189 7.18 -9.80 -7.90
CA ARG A 189 7.62 -10.22 -9.24
C ARG A 189 8.32 -9.11 -10.04
N ARG A 190 7.98 -7.85 -9.79
CA ARG A 190 8.42 -6.71 -10.62
C ARG A 190 9.57 -5.91 -10.01
N ALA A 191 9.73 -5.95 -8.70
CA ALA A 191 10.61 -5.03 -7.97
C ALA A 191 11.65 -5.72 -7.08
N MET A 192 11.65 -7.06 -7.04
CA MET A 192 12.63 -7.85 -6.30
C MET A 192 13.39 -8.82 -7.25
#